data_201bb09b2a19a400b587d57206ecae94
#
_entry.id   201bb09b2a19a400b587d57206ecae94
#
_cell.length_a   1.000
_cell.length_b   1.000
_cell.length_c   1.000
_cell.angle_alpha   90.00
_cell.angle_beta   90.00
_cell.angle_gamma   90.00
#
_symmetry.space_group_name_H-M   'P 1'
#
loop_
_entity.id
_entity.type
_entity.pdbx_description
1 polymer ?
#
loop_
_entity_poly.entity_id
_entity_poly.type
_entity_poly.pdbx_seq_one_letter_code
_entity_poly.pdbx_strand_id
1 'polypeptide(L)'
;MTAYARAPFRFRPPDLPQTLVYRDRLLRDLRQRFEHRLTVLRAGAGFGKTTLLAHAVAENLLDPLGADVWLQLVETDRQPEHLLIGLAAALA
;
A
#
# COMPACT_ATOMS: atom_id res chain seq x y z
N MET A 1 -4.93 9.86 21.24
CA MET A 1 -4.55 9.55 19.84
C MET A 1 -4.17 10.85 19.14
N THR A 2 -3.07 10.85 18.46
CA THR A 2 -2.59 12.03 17.75
C THR A 2 -3.32 12.24 16.43
N ALA A 3 -3.30 13.46 15.88
CA ALA A 3 -3.82 13.73 14.53
C ALA A 3 -3.13 12.88 13.46
N TYR A 4 -1.86 12.56 13.67
CA TYR A 4 -1.07 11.68 12.81
C TYR A 4 -1.74 10.31 12.62
N ALA A 5 -2.17 9.67 13.71
CA ALA A 5 -2.79 8.37 13.67
C ALA A 5 -4.24 8.41 13.15
N ARG A 6 -4.86 9.60 13.12
CA ARG A 6 -6.24 9.76 12.67
C ARG A 6 -6.38 10.09 11.19
N ALA A 7 -5.29 10.38 10.49
CA ALA A 7 -5.34 10.76 9.10
C ALA A 7 -5.78 9.56 8.23
N PRO A 8 -7.03 9.49 7.76
CA PRO A 8 -7.56 8.28 7.12
C PRO A 8 -6.87 7.94 5.80
N PHE A 9 -6.39 8.96 5.06
CA PHE A 9 -5.71 8.72 3.79
C PHE A 9 -4.42 7.90 3.95
N ARG A 10 -3.88 7.82 5.17
CA ARG A 10 -2.65 7.07 5.44
C ARG A 10 -2.89 5.57 5.52
N PHE A 11 -4.11 5.15 5.78
CA PHE A 11 -4.43 3.75 6.10
C PHE A 11 -5.30 3.08 5.04
N ARG A 12 -5.60 3.79 3.97
CA ARG A 12 -6.37 3.25 2.86
C ARG A 12 -5.67 3.54 1.54
N PRO A 13 -5.66 2.58 0.60
CA PRO A 13 -5.14 2.87 -0.72
C PRO A 13 -6.01 3.94 -1.40
N PRO A 14 -5.44 4.72 -2.32
CA PRO A 14 -6.21 5.69 -3.10
C PRO A 14 -7.23 4.98 -3.98
N ASP A 15 -8.29 5.69 -4.35
CA ASP A 15 -9.28 5.20 -5.29
C ASP A 15 -8.64 4.95 -6.65
N LEU A 16 -9.06 3.88 -7.32
CA LEU A 16 -8.55 3.57 -8.64
C LEU A 16 -9.18 4.49 -9.69
N PRO A 17 -8.40 4.95 -10.69
CA PRO A 17 -8.94 5.78 -11.75
C PRO A 17 -9.92 4.99 -12.60
N GLN A 18 -10.92 5.69 -13.20
CA GLN A 18 -11.89 5.05 -14.07
C GLN A 18 -11.26 4.43 -15.32
N THR A 19 -10.19 5.05 -15.81
CA THR A 19 -9.47 4.59 -16.99
C THR A 19 -8.21 3.83 -16.56
N LEU A 20 -8.39 2.79 -15.76
CA LEU A 20 -7.29 2.02 -15.23
C LEU A 20 -6.68 1.12 -16.30
N VAL A 21 -5.36 1.24 -16.47
CA VAL A 21 -4.61 0.32 -17.34
C VAL A 21 -4.32 -0.95 -16.56
N TYR A 22 -4.77 -2.08 -17.09
CA TYR A 22 -4.56 -3.37 -16.45
C TYR A 22 -3.15 -3.89 -16.78
N ARG A 23 -2.29 -3.93 -15.78
CA ARG A 23 -0.89 -4.37 -15.92
C ARG A 23 -0.74 -5.80 -15.43
N ASP A 24 -1.23 -6.72 -16.23
CA ASP A 24 -1.39 -8.13 -15.86
C ASP A 24 -0.11 -8.76 -15.32
N ARG A 25 1.02 -8.59 -16.03
CA ARG A 25 2.30 -9.16 -15.61
C ARG A 25 2.75 -8.63 -14.24
N LEU A 26 2.65 -7.31 -14.06
CA LEU A 26 3.08 -6.69 -12.81
C LEU A 26 2.16 -7.07 -11.66
N LEU A 27 0.86 -7.20 -11.91
CA LEU A 27 -0.08 -7.65 -10.89
C LEU A 27 0.19 -9.10 -10.49
N ARG A 28 0.53 -9.97 -11.43
CA ARG A 28 0.92 -11.34 -11.11
C ARG A 28 2.18 -11.39 -10.27
N ASP A 29 3.18 -10.56 -10.60
CA ASP A 29 4.40 -10.48 -9.81
C ASP A 29 4.10 -9.99 -8.38
N LEU A 30 3.23 -8.99 -8.24
CA LEU A 30 2.85 -8.48 -6.93
C LEU A 30 2.02 -9.47 -6.12
N ARG A 31 1.29 -10.37 -6.76
CA ARG A 31 0.57 -11.43 -6.05
C ARG A 31 1.52 -12.36 -5.29
N GLN A 32 2.75 -12.48 -5.75
CA GLN A 32 3.78 -13.28 -5.08
C GLN A 32 4.30 -12.64 -3.80
N ARG A 33 3.87 -11.41 -3.47
CA ARG A 33 4.29 -10.74 -2.23
C ARG A 33 3.99 -11.54 -0.98
N PHE A 34 2.95 -12.36 -1.02
CA PHE A 34 2.56 -13.19 0.13
C PHE A 34 3.53 -14.36 0.36
N GLU A 35 4.40 -14.64 -0.60
CA GLU A 35 5.41 -15.69 -0.51
C GLU A 35 6.79 -15.14 -0.09
N HIS A 36 6.91 -13.83 0.05
CA HIS A 36 8.18 -13.17 0.38
C HIS A 36 8.05 -12.29 1.60
N ARG A 37 9.16 -12.13 2.33
CA ARG A 37 9.18 -11.25 3.49
C ARG A 37 9.20 -9.78 3.11
N LEU A 38 9.77 -9.48 1.94
CA LEU A 38 9.92 -8.11 1.47
C LEU A 38 9.82 -8.11 -0.05
N THR A 39 8.98 -7.22 -0.57
CA THR A 39 8.89 -6.93 -1.99
C THR A 39 9.05 -5.43 -2.16
N VAL A 40 9.96 -5.01 -3.02
CA VAL A 40 10.24 -3.61 -3.29
C VAL A 40 9.84 -3.27 -4.71
N LEU A 41 9.00 -2.24 -4.87
CA LEU A 41 8.61 -1.72 -6.16
C LEU A 41 9.33 -0.39 -6.38
N ARG A 42 10.18 -0.33 -7.41
CA ARG A 42 10.96 0.87 -7.72
C ARG A 42 10.61 1.36 -9.11
N ALA A 43 10.33 2.64 -9.21
CA ALA A 43 10.11 3.33 -10.49
C ALA A 43 10.25 4.82 -10.26
N GLY A 44 10.49 5.58 -11.32
CA GLY A 44 10.52 7.03 -11.24
C GLY A 44 9.15 7.61 -10.91
N ALA A 45 9.13 8.89 -10.55
CA ALA A 45 7.88 9.60 -10.31
C ALA A 45 7.01 9.59 -11.58
N GLY A 46 5.70 9.45 -11.41
CA GLY A 46 4.77 9.47 -12.53
C GLY A 46 4.58 8.12 -13.25
N PHE A 47 5.24 7.05 -12.81
CA PHE A 47 5.07 5.73 -13.43
C PHE A 47 3.93 4.90 -12.83
N GLY A 48 3.11 5.50 -11.97
CA GLY A 48 1.90 4.86 -11.46
C GLY A 48 2.14 3.77 -10.43
N LYS A 49 3.21 3.87 -9.62
CA LYS A 49 3.50 2.89 -8.57
C LYS A 49 2.38 2.75 -7.56
N THR A 50 1.88 3.87 -7.07
CA THR A 50 0.81 3.88 -6.07
C THR A 50 -0.47 3.29 -6.63
N THR A 51 -0.81 3.64 -7.88
CA THR A 51 -1.97 3.07 -8.57
C THR A 51 -1.81 1.56 -8.75
N LEU A 52 -0.62 1.11 -9.13
CA LEU A 52 -0.35 -0.32 -9.29
C LEU A 52 -0.51 -1.07 -7.96
N LEU A 53 0.02 -0.51 -6.88
CA LEU A 53 -0.13 -1.12 -5.55
C LEU A 53 -1.59 -1.14 -5.10
N ALA A 54 -2.32 -0.05 -5.32
CA ALA A 54 -3.75 0.01 -5.00
C ALA A 54 -4.53 -1.02 -5.82
N HIS A 55 -4.18 -1.20 -7.09
CA HIS A 55 -4.79 -2.21 -7.95
C HIS A 55 -4.50 -3.62 -7.43
N ALA A 56 -3.27 -3.88 -6.99
CA ALA A 56 -2.90 -5.18 -6.42
C ALA A 56 -3.70 -5.48 -5.14
N VAL A 57 -3.94 -4.48 -4.30
CA VAL A 57 -4.78 -4.63 -3.11
C VAL A 57 -6.22 -4.95 -3.50
N ALA A 58 -6.76 -4.24 -4.48
CA ALA A 58 -8.13 -4.48 -4.96
C ALA A 58 -8.30 -5.89 -5.54
N GLU A 59 -7.31 -6.35 -6.33
CA GLU A 59 -7.31 -7.70 -6.89
C GLU A 59 -7.28 -8.77 -5.77
N ASN A 60 -6.48 -8.53 -4.72
CA ASN A 60 -6.41 -9.47 -3.61
C ASN A 60 -7.74 -9.59 -2.86
N LEU A 61 -8.54 -8.53 -2.80
CA LEU A 61 -9.85 -8.58 -2.16
C LEU A 61 -10.82 -9.51 -2.89
N LEU A 62 -10.65 -9.67 -4.21
CA LEU A 62 -11.50 -10.55 -5.02
C LEU A 62 -11.16 -12.02 -4.82
N ASP A 63 -9.90 -12.35 -4.57
CA ASP A 63 -9.42 -13.71 -4.37
C ASP A 63 -8.24 -13.69 -3.40
N PRO A 64 -8.52 -13.58 -2.10
CA PRO A 64 -7.46 -13.29 -1.13
C PRO A 64 -6.46 -14.43 -0.94
N LEU A 65 -5.17 -14.11 -1.00
CA LEU A 65 -4.07 -14.98 -0.59
C LEU A 65 -3.58 -14.64 0.82
N GLY A 66 -3.95 -13.51 1.33
CA GLY A 66 -3.58 -13.01 2.64
C GLY A 66 -4.26 -11.67 2.87
N ALA A 67 -3.92 -11.00 3.95
CA ALA A 67 -4.45 -9.69 4.28
C ALA A 67 -3.46 -8.59 3.88
N ASP A 68 -3.96 -7.53 3.30
CA ASP A 68 -3.18 -6.32 3.02
C ASP A 68 -3.51 -5.24 4.05
N VAL A 69 -2.48 -4.51 4.44
CA VAL A 69 -2.59 -3.32 5.28
C VAL A 69 -1.86 -2.20 4.56
N TRP A 70 -2.46 -1.03 4.52
CA TRP A 70 -1.91 0.13 3.82
C TRP A 70 -1.39 1.16 4.82
N LEU A 71 -0.17 1.63 4.61
CA LEU A 71 0.37 2.76 5.36
C LEU A 71 1.09 3.70 4.41
N GLN A 72 0.56 4.91 4.27
CA GLN A 72 1.21 5.99 3.54
C GLN A 72 2.22 6.66 4.47
N LEU A 73 3.50 6.59 4.12
CA LEU A 73 4.55 7.21 4.92
C LEU A 73 4.57 8.72 4.71
N VAL A 74 4.86 9.45 5.78
CA VAL A 74 5.04 10.89 5.77
C VAL A 74 6.39 11.24 6.39
N GLU A 75 6.78 12.52 6.29
CA GLU A 75 8.12 12.96 6.67
C GLU A 75 8.45 12.63 8.14
N THR A 76 7.47 12.76 9.04
CA THR A 76 7.67 12.46 10.45
C THR A 76 7.95 10.98 10.72
N ASP A 77 7.68 10.09 9.78
CA ASP A 77 7.96 8.66 9.92
C ASP A 77 9.45 8.34 9.89
N ARG A 78 10.30 9.32 9.64
CA ARG A 78 11.74 9.18 9.84
C ARG A 78 12.10 8.98 11.31
N GLN A 79 11.23 9.41 12.21
CA GLN A 79 11.37 9.17 13.64
C GLN A 79 10.81 7.79 13.96
N PRO A 80 11.59 6.88 14.58
CA PRO A 80 11.13 5.51 14.84
C PRO A 80 9.81 5.44 15.62
N GLU A 81 9.61 6.35 16.58
CA GLU A 81 8.39 6.39 17.38
C GLU A 81 7.16 6.66 16.52
N HIS A 82 7.28 7.61 15.58
CA HIS A 82 6.19 7.95 14.67
C HIS A 82 5.89 6.81 13.70
N LEU A 83 6.92 6.13 13.20
CA LEU A 83 6.73 4.97 12.34
C LEU A 83 5.99 3.85 13.08
N LEU A 84 6.40 3.57 14.32
CA LEU A 84 5.74 2.54 15.13
C LEU A 84 4.29 2.86 15.42
N ILE A 85 3.97 4.12 15.71
CA ILE A 85 2.59 4.56 15.92
C ILE A 85 1.78 4.34 14.64
N GLY A 86 2.33 4.72 13.49
CA GLY A 86 1.66 4.53 12.21
C GLY A 86 1.39 3.05 11.89
N LEU A 87 2.39 2.19 12.12
CA LEU A 87 2.25 0.76 11.90
C LEU A 87 1.19 0.16 12.83
N ALA A 88 1.20 0.54 14.11
CA ALA A 88 0.21 0.06 15.06
C ALA A 88 -1.20 0.48 14.67
N ALA A 89 -1.37 1.74 14.23
CA ALA A 89 -2.67 2.24 13.78
C ALA A 89 -3.15 1.53 12.51
N ALA A 90 -2.25 1.23 11.57
CA ALA A 90 -2.60 0.53 10.33
C ALA A 90 -3.04 -0.91 10.60
N LEU A 91 -2.49 -1.54 11.63
CA LEU A 91 -2.80 -2.93 11.98
C LEU A 91 -3.99 -3.07 12.92
N ALA A 92 -4.49 -1.95 13.44
CA ALA A 92 -5.60 -1.94 14.40
C ALA A 92 -6.93 -2.40 13.80
#